data_c32fc991ecf05d1c00d5170d9309f747
#
_entry.id   c32fc991ecf05d1c00d5170d9309f747
#
_cell.length_a   1.000
_cell.length_b   1.000
_cell.length_c   1.000
_cell.angle_alpha   90.00
_cell.angle_beta   90.00
_cell.angle_gamma   90.00
#
_symmetry.space_group_name_H-M   'P 1'
#
loop_
_entity.id
_entity.type
_entity.pdbx_description
1 polymer ?
#
loop_
_entity_poly.entity_id
_entity_poly.type
_entity_poly.pdbx_seq_one_letter_code
_entity_poly.pdbx_strand_id
1 'polypeptide(L)'
;VSVGIAELLPQAWNTVAVILLLTTLAIGAGFIPRVRALETSFSLGEYIVLIFCAVVGSMADAGQILSASPGILMFVAYTVLLSLALHLALARLFRIDVDTMIVTSTAAICSPPFVGMVAVSIGNRAIIAAGITAGILGYAVGNYLGVFTGVLLRALPL
;
A
#
# COMPACT_ATOMS: atom_id res chain seq x y z
N VAL A 1 5.26 -12.56 16.20
CA VAL A 1 5.25 -11.57 17.30
C VAL A 1 4.02 -10.68 17.20
N SER A 2 3.74 -10.04 16.07
CA SER A 2 2.57 -9.15 15.89
C SER A 2 1.22 -9.86 16.11
N VAL A 3 1.09 -11.11 15.62
CA VAL A 3 -0.13 -11.91 15.77
C VAL A 3 -0.34 -12.33 17.23
N GLY A 4 0.72 -12.79 17.92
CA GLY A 4 0.61 -13.20 19.32
C GLY A 4 0.27 -12.06 20.29
N ILE A 5 0.68 -10.83 19.99
CA ILE A 5 0.29 -9.66 20.81
C ILE A 5 -1.15 -9.25 20.51
N ALA A 6 -1.61 -9.42 19.27
CA ALA A 6 -2.97 -9.08 18.88
C ALA A 6 -4.02 -10.02 19.50
N GLU A 7 -3.68 -11.29 19.77
CA GLU A 7 -4.57 -12.26 20.45
C GLU A 7 -4.95 -11.86 21.88
N LEU A 8 -4.18 -10.96 22.49
CA LEU A 8 -4.48 -10.42 23.84
C LEU A 8 -5.55 -9.31 23.80
N LEU A 9 -5.98 -8.88 22.62
CA LEU A 9 -6.94 -7.80 22.43
C LEU A 9 -8.34 -8.37 22.06
N PRO A 10 -9.43 -7.65 22.33
CA PRO A 10 -10.77 -8.04 21.88
C PRO A 10 -10.80 -8.27 20.37
N GLN A 11 -11.56 -9.25 19.88
CA GLN A 11 -11.60 -9.66 18.46
C GLN A 11 -11.85 -8.50 17.48
N ALA A 12 -12.62 -7.49 17.89
CA ALA A 12 -12.89 -6.31 17.06
C ALA A 12 -11.64 -5.46 16.74
N TRP A 13 -10.59 -5.55 17.56
CA TRP A 13 -9.35 -4.77 17.41
C TRP A 13 -8.18 -5.59 16.90
N ASN A 14 -8.30 -6.91 16.82
CA ASN A 14 -7.19 -7.79 16.42
C ASN A 14 -6.61 -7.43 15.05
N THR A 15 -7.44 -7.27 14.04
CA THR A 15 -6.98 -6.95 12.68
C THR A 15 -6.29 -5.59 12.64
N VAL A 16 -6.85 -4.58 13.33
CA VAL A 16 -6.28 -3.24 13.40
C VAL A 16 -4.93 -3.26 14.11
N ALA A 17 -4.86 -3.94 15.26
CA ALA A 17 -3.62 -4.08 16.03
C ALA A 17 -2.53 -4.81 15.24
N VAL A 18 -2.88 -5.88 14.50
CA VAL A 18 -1.94 -6.60 13.64
C VAL A 18 -1.36 -5.68 12.57
N ILE A 19 -2.20 -4.92 11.88
CA ILE A 19 -1.74 -4.00 10.81
C ILE A 19 -0.80 -2.93 11.38
N LEU A 20 -1.18 -2.27 12.46
CA LEU A 20 -0.36 -1.22 13.07
C LEU A 20 0.96 -1.75 13.63
N LEU A 21 0.92 -2.89 14.34
CA LEU A 21 2.11 -3.53 14.88
C LEU A 21 3.05 -4.01 13.78
N LEU A 22 2.50 -4.64 12.72
CA LEU A 22 3.29 -5.10 11.58
C LEU A 22 3.99 -3.92 10.89
N THR A 23 3.27 -2.83 10.63
CA THR A 23 3.82 -1.61 10.00
C THR A 23 4.92 -1.01 10.88
N THR A 24 4.67 -0.87 12.19
CA THR A 24 5.64 -0.30 13.12
C THR A 24 6.90 -1.17 13.23
N LEU A 25 6.74 -2.49 13.36
CA LEU A 25 7.85 -3.43 13.43
C LEU A 25 8.65 -3.47 12.13
N ALA A 26 7.98 -3.42 10.97
CA ALA A 26 8.65 -3.39 9.67
C ALA A 26 9.50 -2.13 9.50
N ILE A 27 8.97 -0.96 9.87
CA ILE A 27 9.71 0.30 9.85
C ILE A 27 10.89 0.22 10.83
N GLY A 28 10.67 -0.24 12.06
CA GLY A 28 11.71 -0.41 13.07
C GLY A 28 12.82 -1.37 12.61
N ALA A 29 12.47 -2.49 11.98
CA ALA A 29 13.43 -3.43 11.41
C ALA A 29 14.29 -2.81 10.31
N GLY A 30 13.74 -1.88 9.52
CA GLY A 30 14.47 -1.16 8.48
C GLY A 30 15.58 -0.25 9.00
N PHE A 31 15.56 0.13 10.28
CA PHE A 31 16.65 0.89 10.92
C PHE A 31 17.80 -0.01 11.40
N ILE A 32 17.62 -1.32 11.44
CA ILE A 32 18.66 -2.26 11.89
C ILE A 32 19.67 -2.46 10.75
N PRO A 33 20.98 -2.12 10.94
CA PRO A 33 21.98 -2.20 9.88
C PRO A 33 22.13 -3.61 9.28
N ARG A 34 21.95 -4.66 10.08
CA ARG A 34 22.03 -6.06 9.63
C ARG A 34 20.89 -6.42 8.68
N VAL A 35 19.67 -5.91 8.91
CA VAL A 35 18.51 -6.14 8.03
C VAL A 35 18.70 -5.37 6.73
N ARG A 36 19.21 -4.15 6.82
CA ARG A 36 19.48 -3.28 5.68
C ARG A 36 20.59 -3.79 4.77
N ALA A 37 21.53 -4.57 5.29
CA ALA A 37 22.63 -5.17 4.54
C ALA A 37 22.23 -6.43 3.74
N LEU A 38 20.99 -6.90 3.88
CA LEU A 38 20.49 -8.07 3.15
C LEU A 38 20.05 -7.65 1.73
N GLU A 39 20.99 -7.64 0.79
CA GLU A 39 20.74 -7.27 -0.63
C GLU A 39 19.63 -8.12 -1.28
N THR A 40 19.54 -9.39 -0.92
CA THR A 40 18.52 -10.33 -1.44
C THR A 40 17.13 -10.12 -0.82
N SER A 41 17.03 -9.40 0.29
CA SER A 41 15.77 -9.22 1.02
C SER A 41 14.68 -8.55 0.15
N PHE A 42 15.06 -7.57 -0.65
CA PHE A 42 14.13 -6.87 -1.54
C PHE A 42 13.59 -7.80 -2.63
N SER A 43 14.46 -8.51 -3.33
CA SER A 43 14.06 -9.43 -4.40
C SER A 43 13.20 -10.59 -3.89
N LEU A 44 13.52 -11.10 -2.69
CA LEU A 44 12.69 -12.12 -2.05
C LEU A 44 11.31 -11.59 -1.68
N GLY A 45 11.25 -10.38 -1.14
CA GLY A 45 9.98 -9.70 -0.83
C GLY A 45 9.13 -9.48 -2.08
N GLU A 46 9.72 -9.01 -3.16
CA GLU A 46 9.06 -8.84 -4.46
C GLU A 46 8.48 -10.17 -4.98
N TYR A 47 9.25 -11.25 -4.91
CA TYR A 47 8.80 -12.57 -5.32
C TYR A 47 7.62 -13.10 -4.47
N ILE A 48 7.68 -12.92 -3.15
CA ILE A 48 6.59 -13.30 -2.25
C ILE A 48 5.31 -12.49 -2.55
N VAL A 49 5.43 -11.19 -2.83
CA VAL A 49 4.29 -10.35 -3.19
C VAL A 49 3.68 -10.80 -4.53
N LEU A 50 4.50 -11.16 -5.52
CA LEU A 50 4.01 -11.68 -6.80
C LEU A 50 3.23 -13.00 -6.63
N ILE A 51 3.75 -13.93 -5.82
CA ILE A 51 3.03 -15.17 -5.48
C ILE A 51 1.70 -14.85 -4.79
N PHE A 52 1.71 -13.95 -3.80
CA PHE A 52 0.50 -13.52 -3.10
C PHE A 52 -0.52 -12.93 -4.07
N CYS A 53 -0.11 -12.05 -4.98
CA CYS A 53 -1.00 -11.48 -6.00
C CYS A 53 -1.57 -12.55 -6.93
N ALA A 54 -0.77 -13.53 -7.34
CA ALA A 54 -1.24 -14.65 -8.17
C ALA A 54 -2.29 -15.50 -7.44
N VAL A 55 -2.05 -15.81 -6.16
CA VAL A 55 -3.00 -16.56 -5.32
C VAL A 55 -4.31 -15.78 -5.15
N VAL A 56 -4.24 -14.51 -4.75
CA VAL A 56 -5.43 -13.66 -4.56
C VAL A 56 -6.17 -13.49 -5.88
N GLY A 57 -5.46 -13.27 -6.98
CA GLY A 57 -6.05 -13.16 -8.31
C GLY A 57 -6.75 -14.45 -8.75
N SER A 58 -6.21 -15.63 -8.43
CA SER A 58 -6.83 -16.92 -8.73
C SER A 58 -8.09 -17.20 -7.90
N MET A 59 -8.23 -16.57 -6.75
CA MET A 59 -9.44 -16.66 -5.90
C MET A 59 -10.55 -15.69 -6.34
N ALA A 60 -10.24 -14.77 -7.25
CA ALA A 60 -11.23 -13.82 -7.76
C ALA A 60 -12.28 -14.55 -8.61
N ASP A 61 -13.52 -14.56 -8.14
CA ASP A 61 -14.67 -15.10 -8.86
C ASP A 61 -15.37 -13.96 -9.62
N ALA A 62 -15.31 -14.02 -10.94
CA ALA A 62 -15.95 -13.04 -11.82
C ALA A 62 -17.46 -12.94 -11.57
N GLY A 63 -18.12 -14.06 -11.20
CA GLY A 63 -19.53 -14.06 -10.84
C GLY A 63 -19.83 -13.26 -9.58
N GLN A 64 -18.99 -13.40 -8.57
CA GLN A 64 -19.11 -12.63 -7.32
C GLN A 64 -18.81 -11.12 -7.55
N ILE A 65 -17.87 -10.80 -8.41
CA ILE A 65 -17.56 -9.40 -8.75
C ILE A 65 -18.76 -8.75 -9.46
N LEU A 66 -19.38 -9.46 -10.42
CA LEU A 66 -20.54 -8.97 -11.13
C LEU A 66 -21.81 -8.90 -10.28
N SER A 67 -21.92 -9.78 -9.26
CA SER A 67 -23.02 -9.77 -8.29
C SER A 67 -22.76 -8.85 -7.09
N ALA A 68 -21.56 -8.32 -6.95
CA ALA A 68 -21.26 -7.33 -5.92
C ALA A 68 -22.17 -6.12 -6.04
N SER A 69 -22.57 -5.57 -4.91
CA SER A 69 -23.42 -4.37 -4.89
C SER A 69 -22.82 -3.27 -5.78
N PRO A 70 -23.57 -2.74 -6.76
CA PRO A 70 -23.13 -1.65 -7.63
C PRO A 70 -22.58 -0.46 -6.84
N GLY A 71 -23.11 -0.22 -5.63
CA GLY A 71 -22.62 0.82 -4.72
C GLY A 71 -21.17 0.63 -4.29
N ILE A 72 -20.74 -0.61 -4.03
CA ILE A 72 -19.34 -0.90 -3.67
C ILE A 72 -18.42 -0.64 -4.85
N LEU A 73 -18.80 -1.08 -6.05
CA LEU A 73 -18.00 -0.85 -7.26
C LEU A 73 -17.88 0.65 -7.56
N MET A 74 -18.98 1.39 -7.46
CA MET A 74 -18.97 2.85 -7.65
C MET A 74 -18.13 3.55 -6.60
N PHE A 75 -18.22 3.14 -5.33
CA PHE A 75 -17.42 3.71 -4.25
C PHE A 75 -15.91 3.51 -4.50
N VAL A 76 -15.51 2.29 -4.86
CA VAL A 76 -14.10 1.98 -5.17
C VAL A 76 -13.62 2.78 -6.38
N ALA A 77 -14.40 2.78 -7.47
CA ALA A 77 -14.05 3.54 -8.67
C ALA A 77 -13.91 5.05 -8.37
N TYR A 78 -14.87 5.62 -7.65
CA TYR A 78 -14.83 7.03 -7.25
C TYR A 78 -13.59 7.34 -6.40
N THR A 79 -13.30 6.50 -5.39
CA THR A 79 -12.16 6.69 -4.50
C THR A 79 -10.84 6.65 -5.27
N VAL A 80 -10.66 5.66 -6.16
CA VAL A 80 -9.44 5.51 -6.96
C VAL A 80 -9.28 6.68 -7.93
N LEU A 81 -10.34 7.02 -8.68
CA LEU A 81 -10.29 8.12 -9.65
C LEU A 81 -10.05 9.48 -8.99
N LEU A 82 -10.73 9.75 -7.87
CA LEU A 82 -10.54 11.00 -7.13
C LEU A 82 -9.14 11.10 -6.54
N SER A 83 -8.62 10.00 -5.96
CA SER A 83 -7.27 9.94 -5.42
C SER A 83 -6.23 10.18 -6.52
N LEU A 84 -6.40 9.54 -7.70
CA LEU A 84 -5.52 9.75 -8.83
C LEU A 84 -5.58 11.18 -9.37
N ALA A 85 -6.79 11.74 -9.50
CA ALA A 85 -6.98 13.12 -9.94
C ALA A 85 -6.30 14.11 -8.97
N LEU A 86 -6.45 13.90 -7.67
CA LEU A 86 -5.78 14.70 -6.65
C LEU A 86 -4.25 14.57 -6.73
N HIS A 87 -3.75 13.35 -6.91
CA HIS A 87 -2.33 13.08 -7.07
C HIS A 87 -1.76 13.82 -8.29
N LEU A 88 -2.45 13.75 -9.44
CA LEU A 88 -2.05 14.47 -10.66
C LEU A 88 -2.08 15.99 -10.46
N ALA A 89 -3.12 16.51 -9.80
CA ALA A 89 -3.23 17.93 -9.49
C ALA A 89 -2.09 18.42 -8.61
N LEU A 90 -1.76 17.66 -7.55
CA LEU A 90 -0.63 17.96 -6.66
C LEU A 90 0.71 17.86 -7.39
N ALA A 91 0.93 16.82 -8.19
CA ALA A 91 2.14 16.65 -8.99
C ALA A 91 2.35 17.84 -9.94
N ARG A 92 1.28 18.30 -10.59
CA ARG A 92 1.31 19.49 -11.45
C ARG A 92 1.60 20.78 -10.65
N LEU A 93 0.97 20.93 -9.48
CA LEU A 93 1.15 22.09 -8.62
C LEU A 93 2.59 22.21 -8.13
N PHE A 94 3.19 21.10 -7.71
CA PHE A 94 4.58 21.04 -7.24
C PHE A 94 5.59 20.86 -8.35
N ARG A 95 5.16 20.85 -9.61
CA ARG A 95 6.01 20.69 -10.81
C ARG A 95 6.88 19.42 -10.75
N ILE A 96 6.30 18.33 -10.26
CA ILE A 96 6.95 17.03 -10.23
C ILE A 96 7.04 16.49 -11.66
N ASP A 97 8.18 15.93 -12.04
CA ASP A 97 8.39 15.34 -13.34
C ASP A 97 7.47 14.12 -13.57
N VAL A 98 7.17 13.86 -14.84
CA VAL A 98 6.20 12.81 -15.24
C VAL A 98 6.66 11.43 -14.82
N ASP A 99 7.95 11.14 -14.92
CA ASP A 99 8.51 9.83 -14.55
C ASP A 99 8.30 9.55 -13.06
N THR A 100 8.63 10.52 -12.20
CA THR A 100 8.40 10.42 -10.74
C THR A 100 6.91 10.29 -10.43
N MET A 101 6.05 11.02 -11.13
CA MET A 101 4.60 10.93 -10.97
C MET A 101 4.08 9.53 -11.32
N ILE A 102 4.52 8.95 -12.44
CA ILE A 102 4.13 7.59 -12.85
C ILE A 102 4.56 6.56 -11.80
N VAL A 103 5.80 6.64 -11.35
CA VAL A 103 6.38 5.70 -10.41
C VAL A 103 5.72 5.79 -9.02
N THR A 104 5.43 6.99 -8.55
CA THR A 104 4.73 7.19 -7.27
C THR A 104 3.25 6.78 -7.35
N SER A 105 2.59 6.99 -8.48
CA SER A 105 1.24 6.47 -8.75
C SER A 105 1.23 4.94 -8.73
N THR A 106 2.23 4.31 -9.36
CA THR A 106 2.41 2.85 -9.33
C THR A 106 2.60 2.34 -7.92
N ALA A 107 3.45 3.01 -7.12
CA ALA A 107 3.66 2.65 -5.73
C ALA A 107 2.38 2.72 -4.89
N ALA A 108 1.54 3.72 -5.14
CA ALA A 108 0.29 3.92 -4.42
C ALA A 108 -0.82 2.91 -4.81
N ILE A 109 -0.95 2.57 -6.09
CA ILE A 109 -2.04 1.74 -6.62
C ILE A 109 -1.64 0.26 -6.67
N CYS A 110 -0.47 -0.04 -7.25
CA CYS A 110 -0.01 -1.42 -7.48
C CYS A 110 0.87 -1.96 -6.36
N SER A 111 1.50 -1.13 -5.58
CA SER A 111 2.44 -1.36 -4.48
C SER A 111 3.92 -1.13 -4.84
N PRO A 112 4.78 -0.85 -3.84
CA PRO A 112 6.19 -0.53 -4.05
C PRO A 112 7.01 -1.55 -4.86
N PRO A 113 6.79 -2.88 -4.76
CA PRO A 113 7.52 -3.85 -5.59
C PRO A 113 7.38 -3.65 -7.10
N PHE A 114 6.25 -3.12 -7.57
CA PHE A 114 6.03 -2.87 -9.01
C PHE A 114 6.76 -1.63 -9.55
N VAL A 115 7.24 -0.76 -8.67
CA VAL A 115 7.98 0.45 -9.02
C VAL A 115 9.20 0.15 -9.88
N GLY A 116 9.96 -0.91 -9.53
CA GLY A 116 11.13 -1.32 -10.28
C GLY A 116 10.83 -1.66 -11.74
N MET A 117 9.78 -2.43 -11.98
CA MET A 117 9.36 -2.83 -13.34
C MET A 117 8.93 -1.61 -14.17
N VAL A 118 8.13 -0.71 -13.60
CA VAL A 118 7.66 0.49 -14.29
C VAL A 118 8.81 1.44 -14.58
N ALA A 119 9.69 1.70 -13.61
CA ALA A 119 10.85 2.57 -13.78
C ALA A 119 11.81 2.05 -14.87
N VAL A 120 12.01 0.74 -14.97
CA VAL A 120 12.78 0.12 -16.06
C VAL A 120 12.08 0.30 -17.41
N SER A 121 10.75 0.13 -17.46
CA SER A 121 9.97 0.27 -18.69
C SER A 121 9.99 1.68 -19.26
N ILE A 122 10.00 2.71 -18.40
CA ILE A 122 10.13 4.12 -18.82
C ILE A 122 11.59 4.55 -19.04
N GLY A 123 12.57 3.64 -18.84
CA GLY A 123 13.98 3.90 -19.05
C GLY A 123 14.67 4.72 -17.97
N ASN A 124 14.02 4.96 -16.83
CA ASN A 124 14.54 5.81 -15.75
C ASN A 124 14.71 5.04 -14.43
N ARG A 125 15.85 4.33 -14.29
CA ARG A 125 16.16 3.56 -13.07
C ARG A 125 16.51 4.42 -11.87
N ALA A 126 16.89 5.69 -12.08
CA ALA A 126 17.32 6.57 -11.00
C ALA A 126 16.22 6.87 -9.98
N ILE A 127 14.95 6.81 -10.42
CA ILE A 127 13.78 7.12 -9.57
C ILE A 127 13.23 5.92 -8.78
N ILE A 128 13.80 4.71 -8.94
CA ILE A 128 13.33 3.50 -8.25
C ILE A 128 13.34 3.69 -6.74
N ALA A 129 14.47 4.15 -6.21
CA ALA A 129 14.62 4.36 -4.76
C ALA A 129 13.62 5.40 -4.23
N ALA A 130 13.43 6.50 -4.96
CA ALA A 130 12.46 7.54 -4.58
C ALA A 130 11.03 7.02 -4.60
N GLY A 131 10.64 6.28 -5.64
CA GLY A 131 9.30 5.70 -5.76
C GLY A 131 8.99 4.66 -4.68
N ILE A 132 9.93 3.76 -4.39
CA ILE A 132 9.78 2.76 -3.32
C ILE A 132 9.67 3.46 -1.97
N THR A 133 10.53 4.44 -1.68
CA THR A 133 10.50 5.18 -0.42
C THR A 133 9.19 5.92 -0.24
N ALA A 134 8.72 6.62 -1.27
CA ALA A 134 7.43 7.31 -1.26
C ALA A 134 6.26 6.33 -1.01
N GLY A 135 6.28 5.16 -1.66
CA GLY A 135 5.27 4.11 -1.46
C GLY A 135 5.25 3.56 -0.03
N ILE A 136 6.41 3.25 0.54
CA ILE A 136 6.53 2.73 1.92
C ILE A 136 6.04 3.78 2.92
N LEU A 137 6.46 5.04 2.77
CA LEU A 137 5.99 6.14 3.62
C LEU A 137 4.48 6.36 3.48
N GLY A 138 3.97 6.31 2.24
CA GLY A 138 2.54 6.41 1.97
C GLY A 138 1.73 5.31 2.65
N TYR A 139 2.20 4.07 2.62
CA TYR A 139 1.55 2.96 3.31
C TYR A 139 1.61 3.09 4.83
N ALA A 140 2.75 3.50 5.38
CA ALA A 140 2.88 3.74 6.81
C ALA A 140 1.87 4.79 7.28
N VAL A 141 1.88 5.96 6.66
CA VAL A 141 0.95 7.07 6.99
C VAL A 141 -0.49 6.67 6.73
N GLY A 142 -0.78 6.02 5.59
CA GLY A 142 -2.11 5.58 5.20
C GLY A 142 -2.74 4.60 6.19
N ASN A 143 -1.96 3.65 6.70
CA ASN A 143 -2.43 2.70 7.71
C ASN A 143 -2.89 3.42 9.00
N TYR A 144 -2.08 4.35 9.50
CA TYR A 144 -2.43 5.09 10.72
C TYR A 144 -3.63 6.03 10.50
N LEU A 145 -3.64 6.77 9.39
CA LEU A 145 -4.75 7.65 9.04
C LEU A 145 -6.05 6.87 8.81
N GLY A 146 -5.98 5.73 8.13
CA GLY A 146 -7.14 4.87 7.88
C GLY A 146 -7.76 4.36 9.17
N VAL A 147 -6.95 3.87 10.10
CA VAL A 147 -7.41 3.41 11.41
C VAL A 147 -8.01 4.57 12.20
N PHE A 148 -7.31 5.71 12.27
CA PHE A 148 -7.79 6.89 12.99
C PHE A 148 -9.15 7.36 12.45
N THR A 149 -9.29 7.47 11.13
CA THR A 149 -10.54 7.86 10.48
C THR A 149 -11.66 6.85 10.76
N GLY A 150 -11.36 5.55 10.68
CA GLY A 150 -12.33 4.50 10.97
C GLY A 150 -12.83 4.52 12.41
N VAL A 151 -11.96 4.79 13.37
CA VAL A 151 -12.34 4.95 14.79
C VAL A 151 -13.18 6.21 14.98
N LEU A 152 -12.77 7.32 14.37
CA LEU A 152 -13.48 8.59 14.47
C LEU A 152 -14.90 8.48 13.91
N LEU A 153 -15.08 7.87 12.75
CA LEU A 153 -16.40 7.67 12.13
C LEU A 153 -17.31 6.79 12.96
N ARG A 154 -16.78 5.78 13.66
CA ARG A 154 -17.57 4.94 14.60
C ARG A 154 -17.98 5.69 15.84
N ALA A 155 -17.24 6.72 16.26
CA ALA A 155 -17.55 7.54 17.43
C ALA A 155 -18.57 8.64 17.13
N LEU A 156 -18.79 8.98 15.86
CA LEU A 156 -19.78 9.94 15.45
C LEU A 156 -21.17 9.26 15.41
N PRO A 157 -22.17 9.77 16.11
CA PRO A 157 -23.53 9.28 16.01
C PRO A 157 -24.09 9.72 14.64
N LEU A 158 -24.02 8.82 13.65
CA LEU A 158 -24.69 8.95 12.36
C LEU A 158 -26.00 8.17 12.38
#